data_189f632f4190a7f7f12965ef1bf03d98
#
_entry.id   189f632f4190a7f7f12965ef1bf03d98
#
_cell.length_a   1.000
_cell.length_b   1.000
_cell.length_c   1.000
_cell.angle_alpha   90.00
_cell.angle_beta   90.00
_cell.angle_gamma   90.00
#
_symmetry.space_group_name_H-M   'P 1'
#
loop_
_entity.id
_entity.type
_entity.pdbx_description
1 polymer ?
#
loop_
_entity_poly.entity_id
_entity_poly.type
_entity_poly.pdbx_seq_one_letter_code
_entity_poly.pdbx_strand_id
1 'polypeptide(L)'
;MAKLPIISKLFPSCRWKVTALIVCGVLVGSGGLFMYLLRAHTYLGDDPAACVNCHIMAPYYATWMHSSHSRDATCNDCHVPHENMVKKWMFKGMDGMKHVGAFLTKSEPQAIQAEEASAQVIMNNCIRCHTQLTNDFVDVGRIDYMMTLIGDGKACWDCHRDVPHGGMNSL
;
A
#
# COMPACT_ATOMS: atom_id res chain seq x y z
N MET A 1 6.31 -5.46 50.76
CA MET A 1 6.37 -5.15 49.32
C MET A 1 6.47 -3.63 49.19
N ALA A 2 7.66 -3.08 48.97
CA ALA A 2 7.91 -1.64 48.87
C ALA A 2 7.37 -1.15 47.53
N LYS A 3 6.32 -0.31 47.57
CA LYS A 3 5.83 0.39 46.38
C LYS A 3 6.90 1.38 45.92
N LEU A 4 7.49 1.20 44.77
CA LEU A 4 8.44 2.14 44.18
C LEU A 4 7.80 3.54 44.12
N PRO A 5 8.37 4.55 44.81
CA PRO A 5 7.74 5.89 44.93
C PRO A 5 7.67 6.68 43.63
N ILE A 6 8.38 6.22 42.58
CA ILE A 6 8.37 6.85 41.26
C ILE A 6 7.06 6.52 40.51
N ILE A 7 6.51 5.31 40.68
CA ILE A 7 5.27 4.90 39.99
C ILE A 7 4.05 5.64 40.52
N SER A 8 4.03 5.97 41.85
CA SER A 8 2.91 6.71 42.45
C SER A 8 2.83 8.17 42.00
N LYS A 9 3.93 8.77 41.55
CA LYS A 9 3.97 10.14 41.00
C LYS A 9 3.54 10.21 39.54
N LEU A 10 3.66 9.12 38.79
CA LEU A 10 3.19 9.03 37.40
C LEU A 10 1.67 8.79 37.28
N PHE A 11 1.03 8.26 38.34
CA PHE A 11 -0.41 8.04 38.31
C PHE A 11 -1.13 9.25 38.94
N PRO A 12 -1.93 9.99 38.16
CA PRO A 12 -2.69 11.14 38.65
C PRO A 12 -3.69 10.72 39.73
N SER A 13 -4.15 11.72 40.54
CA SER A 13 -5.19 11.53 41.55
C SER A 13 -6.43 10.83 41.02
N CYS A 14 -7.26 10.21 41.86
CA CYS A 14 -8.42 9.41 41.46
C CYS A 14 -9.36 10.14 40.46
N ARG A 15 -9.53 11.44 40.61
CA ARG A 15 -10.33 12.30 39.72
C ARG A 15 -9.74 12.35 38.29
N TRP A 16 -8.42 12.49 38.19
CA TRP A 16 -7.73 12.50 36.88
C TRP A 16 -7.79 11.14 36.18
N LYS A 17 -7.80 10.04 36.93
CA LYS A 17 -7.95 8.70 36.34
C LYS A 17 -9.30 8.55 35.64
N VAL A 18 -10.37 9.00 36.26
CA VAL A 18 -11.70 8.96 35.66
C VAL A 18 -11.75 9.83 34.39
N THR A 19 -11.23 11.07 34.49
CA THR A 19 -11.17 11.96 33.30
C THR A 19 -10.34 11.35 32.19
N ALA A 20 -9.16 10.81 32.51
CA ALA A 20 -8.29 10.16 31.53
C ALA A 20 -8.98 8.94 30.86
N LEU A 21 -9.68 8.12 31.65
CA LEU A 21 -10.43 6.97 31.11
C LEU A 21 -11.56 7.42 30.18
N ILE A 22 -12.29 8.48 30.54
CA ILE A 22 -13.34 9.02 29.68
C ILE A 22 -12.75 9.56 28.39
N VAL A 23 -11.69 10.38 28.47
CA VAL A 23 -11.02 10.92 27.28
C VAL A 23 -10.46 9.81 26.38
N CYS A 24 -9.75 8.83 26.95
CA CYS A 24 -9.28 7.69 26.20
C CYS A 24 -10.43 6.89 25.57
N GLY A 25 -11.51 6.65 26.30
CA GLY A 25 -12.68 5.96 25.78
C GLY A 25 -13.33 6.69 24.62
N VAL A 26 -13.45 8.03 24.71
CA VAL A 26 -13.97 8.87 23.63
C VAL A 26 -13.03 8.83 22.42
N LEU A 27 -11.72 8.96 22.63
CA LEU A 27 -10.74 8.94 21.53
C LEU A 27 -10.70 7.57 20.84
N VAL A 28 -10.67 6.48 21.58
CA VAL A 28 -10.69 5.13 21.03
C VAL A 28 -12.00 4.85 20.32
N GLY A 29 -13.14 5.21 20.94
CA GLY A 29 -14.46 5.00 20.35
C GLY A 29 -14.67 5.82 19.08
N SER A 30 -14.34 7.12 19.10
CA SER A 30 -14.44 7.97 17.92
C SER A 30 -13.43 7.58 16.83
N GLY A 31 -12.21 7.23 17.19
CA GLY A 31 -11.21 6.71 16.27
C GLY A 31 -11.63 5.40 15.60
N GLY A 32 -12.15 4.46 16.40
CA GLY A 32 -12.69 3.20 15.88
C GLY A 32 -13.88 3.40 14.95
N LEU A 33 -14.81 4.26 15.32
CA LEU A 33 -15.94 4.62 14.46
C LEU A 33 -15.47 5.26 13.14
N PHE A 34 -14.52 6.18 13.22
CA PHE A 34 -13.93 6.84 12.04
C PHE A 34 -13.28 5.82 11.10
N MET A 35 -12.45 4.91 11.63
CA MET A 35 -11.83 3.83 10.85
C MET A 35 -12.88 2.90 10.22
N TYR A 36 -13.97 2.63 10.91
CA TYR A 36 -15.08 1.84 10.37
C TYR A 36 -15.79 2.58 9.23
N LEU A 37 -16.13 3.86 9.41
CA LEU A 37 -16.80 4.68 8.38
C LEU A 37 -15.93 4.86 7.14
N LEU A 38 -14.62 4.99 7.30
CA LEU A 38 -13.65 5.03 6.20
C LEU A 38 -13.41 3.66 5.54
N ARG A 39 -14.07 2.60 6.01
CA ARG A 39 -13.85 1.22 5.55
C ARG A 39 -12.40 0.77 5.66
N ALA A 40 -11.63 1.30 6.61
CA ALA A 40 -10.21 0.99 6.75
C ALA A 40 -9.94 -0.51 6.95
N HIS A 41 -10.90 -1.25 7.52
CA HIS A 41 -10.83 -2.70 7.68
C HIS A 41 -10.73 -3.45 6.33
N THR A 42 -11.24 -2.89 5.23
CA THR A 42 -11.16 -3.55 3.90
C THR A 42 -9.74 -3.65 3.38
N TYR A 43 -8.85 -2.76 3.82
CA TYR A 43 -7.43 -2.80 3.44
C TYR A 43 -6.63 -3.91 4.15
N LEU A 44 -7.22 -4.58 5.14
CA LEU A 44 -6.63 -5.77 5.75
C LEU A 44 -6.72 -7.00 4.82
N GLY A 45 -7.64 -6.99 3.88
CA GLY A 45 -7.75 -8.00 2.82
C GLY A 45 -6.94 -7.65 1.58
N ASP A 46 -7.13 -8.46 0.54
CA ASP A 46 -6.54 -8.28 -0.78
C ASP A 46 -7.62 -8.06 -1.86
N ASP A 47 -8.87 -7.75 -1.45
CA ASP A 47 -9.98 -7.46 -2.36
C ASP A 47 -9.69 -6.17 -3.15
N PRO A 48 -9.66 -6.22 -4.49
CA PRO A 48 -9.46 -5.05 -5.33
C PRO A 48 -10.47 -3.93 -5.12
N ALA A 49 -11.71 -4.26 -4.70
CA ALA A 49 -12.73 -3.28 -4.41
C ALA A 49 -12.36 -2.33 -3.27
N ALA A 50 -11.44 -2.72 -2.38
CA ALA A 50 -10.93 -1.83 -1.34
C ALA A 50 -10.22 -0.59 -1.92
N CYS A 51 -9.54 -0.73 -3.07
CA CYS A 51 -8.81 0.38 -3.70
C CYS A 51 -9.76 1.47 -4.21
N VAL A 52 -10.98 1.11 -4.59
CA VAL A 52 -12.00 2.06 -5.13
C VAL A 52 -12.73 2.84 -4.03
N ASN A 53 -12.42 2.60 -2.76
CA ASN A 53 -12.89 3.47 -1.68
C ASN A 53 -12.40 4.93 -1.88
N CYS A 54 -11.28 5.11 -2.59
CA CYS A 54 -10.84 6.41 -3.06
C CYS A 54 -11.24 6.59 -4.53
N HIS A 55 -12.09 7.59 -4.83
CA HIS A 55 -12.61 7.81 -6.19
C HIS A 55 -11.52 8.02 -7.25
N ILE A 56 -10.37 8.55 -6.86
CA ILE A 56 -9.23 8.77 -7.75
C ILE A 56 -8.66 7.46 -8.31
N MET A 57 -8.91 6.32 -7.64
CA MET A 57 -8.48 5.00 -8.08
C MET A 57 -9.46 4.33 -9.05
N ALA A 58 -10.64 4.93 -9.29
CA ALA A 58 -11.66 4.33 -10.15
C ALA A 58 -11.18 4.08 -11.60
N PRO A 59 -10.43 4.97 -12.28
CA PRO A 59 -9.90 4.70 -13.62
C PRO A 59 -8.93 3.53 -13.65
N TYR A 60 -8.04 3.43 -12.65
CA TYR A 60 -7.06 2.35 -12.52
C TYR A 60 -7.73 1.00 -12.27
N TYR A 61 -8.76 0.99 -11.44
CA TYR A 61 -9.58 -0.19 -11.21
C TYR A 61 -10.29 -0.64 -12.50
N ALA A 62 -10.91 0.30 -13.23
CA ALA A 62 -11.61 0.00 -14.47
C ALA A 62 -10.66 -0.58 -15.53
N THR A 63 -9.48 0.00 -15.72
CA THR A 63 -8.49 -0.50 -16.68
C THR A 63 -7.96 -1.88 -16.27
N TRP A 64 -7.69 -2.10 -14.98
CA TRP A 64 -7.32 -3.42 -14.47
C TRP A 64 -8.43 -4.46 -14.72
N MET A 65 -9.69 -4.14 -14.45
CA MET A 65 -10.81 -5.06 -14.69
C MET A 65 -10.92 -5.53 -16.16
N HIS A 66 -10.51 -4.70 -17.10
CA HIS A 66 -10.49 -5.03 -18.53
C HIS A 66 -9.18 -5.70 -18.99
N SER A 67 -8.20 -5.81 -18.09
CA SER A 67 -6.92 -6.46 -18.41
C SER A 67 -7.00 -7.98 -18.31
N SER A 68 -6.04 -8.66 -18.94
CA SER A 68 -5.88 -10.11 -18.81
C SER A 68 -5.59 -10.57 -17.38
N HIS A 69 -5.01 -9.69 -16.55
CA HIS A 69 -4.62 -9.99 -15.17
C HIS A 69 -5.78 -9.99 -14.17
N SER A 70 -6.94 -9.42 -14.52
CA SER A 70 -8.07 -9.34 -13.60
C SER A 70 -8.65 -10.69 -13.16
N ARG A 71 -8.37 -11.77 -13.90
CA ARG A 71 -8.81 -13.13 -13.56
C ARG A 71 -7.91 -13.84 -12.56
N ASP A 72 -6.62 -13.53 -12.57
CA ASP A 72 -5.60 -14.32 -11.88
C ASP A 72 -4.83 -13.53 -10.83
N ALA A 73 -4.91 -12.19 -10.84
CA ALA A 73 -4.15 -11.32 -9.94
C ALA A 73 -4.98 -10.14 -9.44
N THR A 74 -4.88 -9.89 -8.15
CA THR A 74 -5.45 -8.70 -7.49
C THR A 74 -4.47 -7.52 -7.56
N CYS A 75 -4.92 -6.33 -7.15
CA CYS A 75 -4.04 -5.16 -7.05
C CYS A 75 -2.83 -5.44 -6.14
N ASN A 76 -3.05 -6.13 -5.02
CA ASN A 76 -1.99 -6.44 -4.06
C ASN A 76 -0.98 -7.46 -4.58
N ASP A 77 -1.36 -8.32 -5.53
CA ASP A 77 -0.41 -9.28 -6.13
C ASP A 77 0.69 -8.59 -6.93
N CYS A 78 0.40 -7.40 -7.47
CA CYS A 78 1.39 -6.57 -8.16
C CYS A 78 2.02 -5.52 -7.24
N HIS A 79 1.22 -4.84 -6.41
CA HIS A 79 1.63 -3.63 -5.69
C HIS A 79 2.17 -3.86 -4.28
N VAL A 80 2.14 -5.09 -3.75
CA VAL A 80 2.58 -5.40 -2.39
C VAL A 80 3.65 -6.49 -2.41
N PRO A 81 4.73 -6.38 -1.61
CA PRO A 81 5.78 -7.39 -1.59
C PRO A 81 5.27 -8.71 -0.99
N HIS A 82 5.68 -9.83 -1.58
CA HIS A 82 5.29 -11.19 -1.19
C HIS A 82 6.41 -12.01 -0.56
N GLU A 83 7.58 -11.43 -0.31
CA GLU A 83 8.74 -12.13 0.20
C GLU A 83 8.51 -12.69 1.62
N ASN A 84 7.90 -11.90 2.50
CA ASN A 84 7.50 -12.34 3.84
C ASN A 84 6.37 -11.49 4.41
N MET A 85 5.68 -12.04 5.42
CA MET A 85 4.52 -11.40 6.06
C MET A 85 4.85 -10.06 6.70
N VAL A 86 5.99 -9.93 7.37
CA VAL A 86 6.38 -8.69 8.05
C VAL A 86 6.58 -7.58 7.02
N LYS A 87 7.31 -7.86 5.95
CA LYS A 87 7.55 -6.91 4.87
C LYS A 87 6.25 -6.51 4.17
N LYS A 88 5.35 -7.48 3.92
CA LYS A 88 4.00 -7.24 3.38
C LYS A 88 3.24 -6.20 4.21
N TRP A 89 3.12 -6.44 5.52
CA TRP A 89 2.33 -5.58 6.39
C TRP A 89 2.97 -4.22 6.65
N MET A 90 4.29 -4.17 6.78
CA MET A 90 5.02 -2.90 6.89
C MET A 90 4.82 -2.06 5.64
N PHE A 91 4.96 -2.65 4.47
CA PHE A 91 4.77 -1.94 3.20
C PHE A 91 3.32 -1.43 3.07
N LYS A 92 2.31 -2.29 3.29
CA LYS A 92 0.89 -1.87 3.27
C LYS A 92 0.61 -0.74 4.28
N GLY A 93 1.17 -0.81 5.47
CA GLY A 93 1.00 0.23 6.49
C GLY A 93 1.62 1.56 6.09
N MET A 94 2.86 1.55 5.61
CA MET A 94 3.57 2.77 5.17
C MET A 94 2.89 3.41 3.96
N ASP A 95 2.55 2.61 2.96
CA ASP A 95 1.90 3.06 1.74
C ASP A 95 0.50 3.61 2.04
N GLY A 96 -0.28 2.90 2.86
CA GLY A 96 -1.58 3.37 3.32
C GLY A 96 -1.51 4.69 4.08
N MET A 97 -0.50 4.90 4.92
CA MET A 97 -0.30 6.18 5.63
C MET A 97 0.05 7.32 4.66
N LYS A 98 0.83 7.07 3.62
CA LYS A 98 1.10 8.06 2.56
C LYS A 98 -0.18 8.46 1.83
N HIS A 99 -1.01 7.50 1.44
CA HIS A 99 -2.29 7.76 0.78
C HIS A 99 -3.24 8.57 1.67
N VAL A 100 -3.35 8.22 2.95
CA VAL A 100 -4.15 9.01 3.92
C VAL A 100 -3.58 10.42 4.07
N GLY A 101 -2.26 10.56 4.14
CA GLY A 101 -1.58 11.85 4.19
C GLY A 101 -1.90 12.71 2.97
N ALA A 102 -1.75 12.16 1.76
CA ALA A 102 -2.07 12.85 0.51
C ALA A 102 -3.55 13.29 0.45
N PHE A 103 -4.46 12.41 0.85
CA PHE A 103 -5.90 12.72 0.90
C PHE A 103 -6.21 13.85 1.89
N LEU A 104 -5.63 13.83 3.09
CA LEU A 104 -5.87 14.85 4.12
C LEU A 104 -5.28 16.22 3.73
N THR A 105 -4.15 16.22 3.04
CA THR A 105 -3.47 17.45 2.59
C THR A 105 -3.90 17.91 1.20
N LYS A 106 -4.74 17.12 0.51
CA LYS A 106 -5.14 17.35 -0.89
C LYS A 106 -3.93 17.53 -1.81
N SER A 107 -2.90 16.73 -1.58
CA SER A 107 -1.65 16.77 -2.33
C SER A 107 -1.52 15.62 -3.35
N GLU A 108 -2.62 14.96 -3.66
CA GLU A 108 -2.65 13.93 -4.68
C GLU A 108 -2.25 14.51 -6.05
N PRO A 109 -1.34 13.85 -6.78
CA PRO A 109 -0.96 14.29 -8.11
C PRO A 109 -2.12 14.07 -9.10
N GLN A 110 -2.19 14.90 -10.15
CA GLN A 110 -3.19 14.76 -11.22
C GLN A 110 -3.03 13.43 -11.99
N ALA A 111 -1.79 13.00 -12.19
CA ALA A 111 -1.45 11.69 -12.75
C ALA A 111 -0.75 10.87 -11.66
N ILE A 112 -1.37 9.77 -11.25
CA ILE A 112 -0.79 8.88 -10.25
C ILE A 112 0.23 7.97 -10.94
N GLN A 113 1.46 8.01 -10.47
CA GLN A 113 2.53 7.13 -10.90
C GLN A 113 3.05 6.34 -9.71
N ALA A 114 3.57 5.14 -9.97
CA ALA A 114 4.20 4.35 -8.93
C ALA A 114 5.48 5.06 -8.45
N GLU A 115 5.58 5.25 -7.13
CA GLU A 115 6.85 5.69 -6.54
C GLU A 115 7.94 4.64 -6.75
N GLU A 116 9.20 5.05 -6.67
CA GLU A 116 10.36 4.20 -6.89
C GLU A 116 10.31 2.88 -6.09
N ALA A 117 10.01 2.96 -4.79
CA ALA A 117 9.89 1.77 -3.94
C ALA A 117 8.76 0.83 -4.38
N SER A 118 7.64 1.38 -4.85
CA SER A 118 6.51 0.62 -5.39
C SER A 118 6.84 0.02 -6.76
N ALA A 119 7.53 0.75 -7.60
CA ALA A 119 7.97 0.28 -8.91
C ALA A 119 8.90 -0.94 -8.81
N GLN A 120 9.86 -0.92 -7.86
CA GLN A 120 10.70 -2.08 -7.58
C GLN A 120 9.88 -3.30 -7.15
N VAL A 121 8.87 -3.10 -6.27
CA VAL A 121 7.97 -4.17 -5.84
C VAL A 121 7.18 -4.75 -7.02
N ILE A 122 6.65 -3.89 -7.89
CA ILE A 122 5.90 -4.31 -9.08
C ILE A 122 6.79 -5.15 -10.00
N MET A 123 8.03 -4.71 -10.28
CA MET A 123 8.98 -5.47 -11.08
C MET A 123 9.23 -6.87 -10.50
N ASN A 124 9.51 -6.95 -9.21
CA ASN A 124 9.76 -8.21 -8.53
C ASN A 124 8.56 -9.16 -8.60
N ASN A 125 7.35 -8.61 -8.51
CA ASN A 125 6.12 -9.39 -8.62
C ASN A 125 5.83 -9.85 -10.06
N CYS A 126 6.15 -9.05 -11.08
CA CYS A 126 6.10 -9.48 -12.47
C CYS A 126 7.00 -10.70 -12.69
N ILE A 127 8.26 -10.63 -12.27
CA ILE A 127 9.23 -11.71 -12.37
C ILE A 127 8.76 -12.94 -11.59
N ARG A 128 8.23 -12.76 -10.38
CA ARG A 128 7.72 -13.85 -9.52
C ARG A 128 6.66 -14.70 -10.24
N CYS A 129 5.71 -14.08 -10.91
CA CYS A 129 4.66 -14.79 -11.63
C CYS A 129 5.11 -15.28 -13.01
N HIS A 130 5.99 -14.53 -13.69
CA HIS A 130 6.47 -14.82 -15.04
C HIS A 130 7.89 -15.41 -15.06
N THR A 131 8.29 -16.15 -14.01
CA THR A 131 9.65 -16.69 -13.84
C THR A 131 10.14 -17.50 -15.04
N GLN A 132 9.30 -18.36 -15.62
CA GLN A 132 9.69 -19.17 -16.78
C GLN A 132 9.95 -18.30 -18.02
N LEU A 133 9.06 -17.33 -18.29
CA LEU A 133 9.21 -16.43 -19.42
C LEU A 133 10.45 -15.54 -19.28
N THR A 134 10.71 -15.06 -18.08
CA THR A 134 11.87 -14.19 -17.82
C THR A 134 13.19 -14.96 -17.89
N ASN A 135 13.23 -16.22 -17.45
CA ASN A 135 14.45 -17.03 -17.50
C ASN A 135 14.78 -17.56 -18.89
N ASP A 136 13.74 -17.97 -19.67
CA ASP A 136 13.95 -18.67 -20.92
C ASP A 136 14.02 -17.74 -22.15
N PHE A 137 13.37 -16.58 -22.09
CA PHE A 137 13.17 -15.72 -23.27
C PHE A 137 13.66 -14.29 -23.11
N VAL A 138 13.95 -13.84 -21.89
CA VAL A 138 14.34 -12.47 -21.62
C VAL A 138 15.67 -12.46 -20.89
N ASP A 139 16.58 -11.58 -21.32
CA ASP A 139 17.84 -11.36 -20.61
C ASP A 139 17.55 -10.66 -19.25
N VAL A 140 17.33 -11.49 -18.22
CA VAL A 140 16.97 -11.05 -16.87
C VAL A 140 18.02 -10.10 -16.28
N GLY A 141 19.29 -10.18 -16.72
CA GLY A 141 20.34 -9.30 -16.28
C GLY A 141 20.13 -7.82 -16.65
N ARG A 142 19.21 -7.56 -17.63
CA ARG A 142 18.82 -6.20 -18.03
C ARG A 142 17.44 -5.79 -17.54
N ILE A 143 16.71 -6.69 -16.90
CA ILE A 143 15.39 -6.41 -16.32
C ILE A 143 15.54 -6.27 -14.81
N ASP A 144 16.03 -5.12 -14.43
CA ASP A 144 16.15 -4.69 -13.05
C ASP A 144 15.78 -3.22 -12.96
N TYR A 145 14.96 -2.87 -11.96
CA TYR A 145 14.50 -1.50 -11.81
C TYR A 145 15.64 -0.53 -11.45
N MET A 146 16.61 -0.98 -10.67
CA MET A 146 17.77 -0.15 -10.33
C MET A 146 18.64 0.13 -11.56
N MET A 147 18.80 -0.85 -12.44
CA MET A 147 19.50 -0.67 -13.72
C MET A 147 18.71 0.26 -14.65
N THR A 148 17.38 0.24 -14.59
CA THR A 148 16.51 1.16 -15.35
C THR A 148 16.72 2.61 -14.93
N LEU A 149 16.90 2.88 -13.63
CA LEU A 149 17.15 4.23 -13.12
C LEU A 149 18.46 4.85 -13.62
N ILE A 150 19.46 4.03 -13.87
CA ILE A 150 20.75 4.48 -14.43
C ILE A 150 20.83 4.42 -15.96
N GLY A 151 19.72 4.04 -16.61
CA GLY A 151 19.60 4.00 -18.07
C GLY A 151 20.20 2.75 -18.74
N ASP A 152 20.66 1.75 -17.97
CA ASP A 152 21.28 0.51 -18.48
C ASP A 152 20.34 -0.72 -18.43
N GLY A 153 19.12 -0.55 -17.92
CA GLY A 153 18.09 -1.58 -17.85
C GLY A 153 16.79 -1.18 -18.49
N LYS A 154 15.81 -2.11 -18.43
CA LYS A 154 14.43 -1.89 -18.85
C LYS A 154 13.46 -2.40 -17.81
N ALA A 155 12.39 -1.64 -17.56
CA ALA A 155 11.26 -2.09 -16.79
C ALA A 155 10.32 -2.92 -17.70
N CYS A 156 9.55 -3.82 -17.07
CA CYS A 156 8.59 -4.64 -17.80
C CYS A 156 7.59 -3.79 -18.60
N TRP A 157 7.18 -2.66 -18.03
CA TRP A 157 6.24 -1.72 -18.65
C TRP A 157 6.85 -0.86 -19.76
N ASP A 158 8.14 -0.84 -19.97
CA ASP A 158 8.76 -0.16 -21.12
C ASP A 158 8.37 -0.84 -22.44
N CYS A 159 8.16 -2.15 -22.39
CA CYS A 159 7.70 -2.95 -23.51
C CYS A 159 6.20 -3.29 -23.40
N HIS A 160 5.72 -3.60 -22.20
CA HIS A 160 4.34 -4.00 -21.92
C HIS A 160 3.51 -2.82 -21.40
N ARG A 161 3.37 -1.78 -22.20
CA ARG A 161 2.81 -0.48 -21.80
C ARG A 161 1.35 -0.53 -21.36
N ASP A 162 0.59 -1.49 -21.87
CA ASP A 162 -0.85 -1.62 -21.60
C ASP A 162 -1.18 -2.57 -20.45
N VAL A 163 -0.18 -3.09 -19.75
CA VAL A 163 -0.40 -4.07 -18.67
C VAL A 163 -0.06 -3.45 -17.32
N PRO A 164 -0.97 -3.61 -16.33
CA PRO A 164 -2.40 -3.94 -16.42
C PRO A 164 -3.30 -2.72 -16.64
N HIS A 165 -2.75 -1.51 -16.58
CA HIS A 165 -3.47 -0.23 -16.63
C HIS A 165 -3.31 0.44 -18.00
N GLY A 166 -3.74 -0.27 -19.07
CA GLY A 166 -3.62 0.22 -20.43
C GLY A 166 -4.14 1.66 -20.60
N GLY A 167 -3.37 2.48 -21.33
CA GLY A 167 -3.67 3.87 -21.58
C GLY A 167 -3.44 4.83 -20.40
N MET A 168 -3.23 4.34 -19.19
CA MET A 168 -2.97 5.17 -18.01
C MET A 168 -1.47 5.34 -17.70
N ASN A 169 -0.64 4.48 -18.27
CA ASN A 169 0.81 4.49 -18.04
C ASN A 169 1.56 5.44 -18.99
N SER A 170 0.84 6.06 -19.94
CA SER A 170 1.40 6.95 -20.97
C SER A 170 1.14 8.43 -20.69
N LEU A 171 0.60 8.74 -19.53
CA LEU A 171 0.43 10.10 -19.02
C LEU A 171 1.47 10.38 -17.95
#